data_06edc70d5c27a3596e1e1caac51cbd39
#
_entry.id   06edc70d5c27a3596e1e1caac51cbd39
#
_cell.length_a   1.000
_cell.length_b   1.000
_cell.length_c   1.000
_cell.angle_alpha   90.00
_cell.angle_beta   90.00
_cell.angle_gamma   90.00
#
_symmetry.space_group_name_H-M   'P 1'
#
loop_
_entity.id
_entity.type
_entity.pdbx_description
1 polymer ?
#
loop_
_entity_poly.entity_id
_entity_poly.type
_entity_poly.pdbx_seq_one_letter_code
_entity_poly.pdbx_strand_id
1 'polypeptide(L)'
;MDAILALCEGNSLFYQYHPPMATRESILADLTALPPNKRMEDKAYIGFFEEGKLAAVLDWISGYPTKETAWIGLFMVSAERQGQGVGSGIIRGLTESLRTVGYREIQLGVDKGNPQSFAFWKKNGFEVVREDDYIVMRRKI
;
A
#
# COMPACT_ATOMS: atom_id res chain seq x y z
N MET A 1 -4.82 14.04 -9.37
CA MET A 1 -4.82 12.96 -10.40
C MET A 1 -3.52 12.92 -11.19
N ASP A 2 -3.09 14.02 -11.77
CA ASP A 2 -1.85 14.03 -12.57
C ASP A 2 -0.61 13.62 -11.77
N ALA A 3 -0.52 14.07 -10.52
CA ALA A 3 0.60 13.71 -9.64
C ALA A 3 0.60 12.21 -9.32
N ILE A 4 -0.57 11.62 -9.12
CA ILE A 4 -0.69 10.17 -8.86
C ILE A 4 -0.29 9.38 -10.11
N LEU A 5 -0.76 9.80 -11.28
CA LEU A 5 -0.42 9.15 -12.54
C LEU A 5 1.09 9.19 -12.78
N ALA A 6 1.71 10.35 -12.59
CA ALA A 6 3.15 10.52 -12.76
C ALA A 6 3.95 9.63 -11.80
N LEU A 7 3.50 9.53 -10.55
CA LEU A 7 4.13 8.65 -9.56
C LEU A 7 4.05 7.18 -10.00
N CYS A 8 2.89 6.75 -10.48
CA CYS A 8 2.69 5.38 -10.99
C CYS A 8 3.57 5.11 -12.21
N GLU A 9 3.60 6.04 -13.17
CA GLU A 9 4.40 5.89 -14.38
C GLU A 9 5.90 5.77 -14.09
N GLY A 10 6.37 6.42 -13.02
CA GLY A 10 7.75 6.30 -12.54
C GLY A 10 8.07 4.95 -11.90
N ASN A 11 7.06 4.16 -11.57
CA ASN A 11 7.22 2.86 -10.91
C ASN A 11 7.10 1.69 -11.90
N SER A 12 7.86 1.73 -12.97
CA SER A 12 7.81 0.74 -14.05
C SER A 12 8.07 -0.69 -13.55
N LEU A 13 8.96 -0.86 -12.58
CA LEU A 13 9.25 -2.18 -12.01
C LEU A 13 8.03 -2.79 -11.33
N PHE A 14 7.27 -2.00 -10.58
CA PHE A 14 6.04 -2.47 -9.96
C PHE A 14 5.06 -2.98 -11.02
N TYR A 15 4.85 -2.20 -12.08
CA TYR A 15 3.87 -2.56 -13.13
C TYR A 15 4.35 -3.68 -14.05
N GLN A 16 5.64 -4.01 -14.01
CA GLN A 16 6.15 -5.21 -14.68
C GLN A 16 5.51 -6.47 -14.10
N TYR A 17 5.27 -6.48 -12.78
CA TYR A 17 4.67 -7.60 -12.06
C TYR A 17 3.17 -7.43 -11.81
N HIS A 18 2.64 -6.25 -12.10
CA HIS A 18 1.23 -5.89 -11.88
C HIS A 18 0.68 -5.15 -13.11
N PRO A 19 0.70 -5.79 -14.30
CA PRO A 19 0.18 -5.15 -15.51
C PRO A 19 -1.35 -5.03 -15.47
N PRO A 20 -1.92 -4.09 -16.24
CA PRO A 20 -1.26 -3.12 -17.11
C PRO A 20 -0.77 -1.88 -16.34
N MET A 21 0.04 -1.04 -17.02
CA MET A 21 0.44 0.25 -16.46
C MET A 21 -0.79 1.07 -16.06
N ALA A 22 -0.67 1.84 -14.99
CA ALA A 22 -1.76 2.68 -14.49
C ALA A 22 -2.22 3.69 -15.55
N THR A 23 -3.53 3.92 -15.58
CA THR A 23 -4.18 4.95 -16.38
C THR A 23 -5.02 5.83 -15.46
N ARG A 24 -5.51 6.95 -15.96
CA ARG A 24 -6.43 7.80 -15.18
C ARG A 24 -7.65 7.00 -14.74
N GLU A 25 -8.20 6.16 -15.63
CA GLU A 25 -9.36 5.33 -15.34
C GLU A 25 -9.06 4.30 -14.25
N SER A 26 -7.89 3.65 -14.30
CA SER A 26 -7.54 2.65 -13.28
C SER A 26 -7.30 3.31 -11.91
N ILE A 27 -6.72 4.50 -11.90
CA ILE A 27 -6.53 5.25 -10.64
C ILE A 27 -7.88 5.68 -10.07
N LEU A 28 -8.80 6.17 -10.90
CA LEU A 28 -10.15 6.52 -10.43
C LEU A 28 -10.87 5.31 -9.86
N ALA A 29 -10.70 4.14 -10.48
CA ALA A 29 -11.25 2.90 -9.95
C ALA A 29 -10.64 2.55 -8.59
N ASP A 30 -9.33 2.71 -8.44
CA ASP A 30 -8.63 2.43 -7.18
C ASP A 30 -9.10 3.36 -6.05
N LEU A 31 -9.38 4.62 -6.36
CA LEU A 31 -9.83 5.59 -5.36
C LEU A 31 -11.15 5.19 -4.70
N THR A 32 -11.95 4.37 -5.35
CA THR A 32 -13.25 3.92 -4.84
C THR A 32 -13.35 2.40 -4.67
N ALA A 33 -12.29 1.65 -4.97
CA ALA A 33 -12.29 0.20 -4.85
C ALA A 33 -12.40 -0.21 -3.38
N LEU A 34 -13.26 -1.20 -3.11
CA LEU A 34 -13.52 -1.70 -1.76
C LEU A 34 -13.59 -3.22 -1.77
N PRO A 35 -13.05 -3.87 -0.74
CA PRO A 35 -13.28 -5.29 -0.53
C PRO A 35 -14.74 -5.55 -0.12
N PRO A 36 -15.19 -6.82 -0.15
CA PRO A 36 -16.56 -7.16 0.24
C PRO A 36 -16.93 -6.63 1.63
N ASN A 37 -18.16 -6.13 1.75
CA ASN A 37 -18.76 -5.67 3.02
C ASN A 37 -18.10 -4.42 3.63
N LYS A 38 -17.33 -3.67 2.85
CA LYS A 38 -16.74 -2.41 3.30
C LYS A 38 -17.38 -1.23 2.58
N ARG A 39 -17.29 -0.04 3.18
CA ARG A 39 -17.86 1.21 2.68
C ARG A 39 -16.77 2.23 2.44
N MET A 40 -17.08 3.29 1.70
CA MET A 40 -16.14 4.38 1.46
C MET A 40 -15.63 5.03 2.73
N GLU A 41 -16.45 5.08 3.79
CA GLU A 41 -16.02 5.60 5.09
C GLU A 41 -14.93 4.77 5.75
N ASP A 42 -14.76 3.51 5.34
CA ASP A 42 -13.72 2.61 5.85
C ASP A 42 -12.40 2.76 5.09
N LYS A 43 -12.40 3.53 4.01
CA LYS A 43 -11.26 3.65 3.11
C LYS A 43 -10.56 4.99 3.27
N ALA A 44 -9.24 4.95 3.29
CA ALA A 44 -8.42 6.15 3.22
C ALA A 44 -7.41 6.00 2.08
N TYR A 45 -7.38 6.97 1.16
CA TYR A 45 -6.40 7.06 0.11
C TYR A 45 -5.62 8.35 0.35
N ILE A 46 -4.36 8.22 0.75
CA ILE A 46 -3.57 9.32 1.31
C ILE A 46 -2.36 9.60 0.43
N GLY A 47 -2.13 10.87 0.12
CA GLY A 47 -0.91 11.33 -0.52
C GLY A 47 0.05 11.91 0.51
N PHE A 48 1.33 11.60 0.38
CA PHE A 48 2.41 12.15 1.18
C PHE A 48 3.22 13.09 0.30
N PHE A 49 3.38 14.35 0.74
CA PHE A 49 4.06 15.37 -0.04
C PHE A 49 5.35 15.81 0.64
N GLU A 50 6.37 16.05 -0.18
CA GLU A 50 7.64 16.61 0.23
C GLU A 50 7.98 17.77 -0.69
N GLU A 51 8.17 18.96 -0.13
CA GLU A 51 8.49 20.17 -0.90
C GLU A 51 7.50 20.41 -2.05
N GLY A 52 6.21 20.17 -1.79
CA GLY A 52 5.15 20.35 -2.77
C GLY A 52 5.01 19.25 -3.81
N LYS A 53 5.86 18.21 -3.76
CA LYS A 53 5.80 17.07 -4.69
C LYS A 53 5.25 15.83 -4.02
N LEU A 54 4.43 15.07 -4.73
CA LEU A 54 3.89 13.81 -4.23
C LEU A 54 5.02 12.78 -4.11
N ALA A 55 5.32 12.38 -2.88
CA ALA A 55 6.38 11.42 -2.58
C ALA A 55 5.88 9.98 -2.51
N ALA A 56 4.64 9.78 -2.07
CA ALA A 56 4.06 8.44 -1.92
C ALA A 56 2.55 8.52 -1.87
N VAL A 57 1.91 7.38 -2.17
CA VAL A 57 0.46 7.18 -1.95
C VAL A 57 0.25 5.94 -1.11
N LEU A 58 -0.77 5.97 -0.27
CA LEU A 58 -1.16 4.86 0.59
C LEU A 58 -2.68 4.73 0.56
N ASP A 59 -3.15 3.53 0.25
CA ASP A 59 -4.57 3.17 0.30
C ASP A 59 -4.72 2.09 1.36
N TRP A 60 -5.55 2.33 2.37
CA TRP A 60 -5.81 1.33 3.38
C TRP A 60 -7.28 1.28 3.78
N ILE A 61 -7.72 0.09 4.19
CA ILE A 61 -9.09 -0.21 4.57
C ILE A 61 -9.13 -0.54 6.06
N SER A 62 -10.01 0.12 6.78
CA SER A 62 -10.24 -0.06 8.21
C SER A 62 -11.09 -1.30 8.45
N GLY A 63 -10.62 -2.21 9.32
CA GLY A 63 -11.40 -3.36 9.75
C GLY A 63 -11.63 -4.44 8.68
N TYR A 64 -10.59 -4.79 7.92
CA TYR A 64 -10.65 -5.85 6.91
C TYR A 64 -9.34 -6.65 6.94
N PRO A 65 -9.36 -8.00 6.88
CA PRO A 65 -10.57 -8.88 6.87
C PRO A 65 -11.27 -9.01 8.22
N THR A 66 -10.68 -8.52 9.30
CA THR A 66 -11.32 -8.54 10.64
C THR A 66 -11.36 -7.13 11.22
N LYS A 67 -12.18 -6.93 12.27
CA LYS A 67 -12.32 -5.62 12.92
C LYS A 67 -10.99 -5.03 13.40
N GLU A 68 -10.05 -5.87 13.79
CA GLU A 68 -8.78 -5.44 14.38
C GLU A 68 -7.66 -5.33 13.36
N THR A 69 -7.97 -5.53 12.08
CA THR A 69 -7.01 -5.54 10.99
C THR A 69 -7.20 -4.33 10.09
N ALA A 70 -6.08 -3.70 9.73
CA ALA A 70 -6.03 -2.71 8.66
C ALA A 70 -5.45 -3.40 7.42
N TRP A 71 -6.10 -3.22 6.27
CA TRP A 71 -5.64 -3.78 5.00
C TRP A 71 -5.04 -2.70 4.13
N ILE A 72 -3.80 -2.87 3.71
CA ILE A 72 -3.16 -1.97 2.75
C ILE A 72 -3.48 -2.46 1.34
N GLY A 73 -4.26 -1.67 0.60
CA GLY A 73 -4.63 -1.98 -0.78
C GLY A 73 -3.58 -1.53 -1.79
N LEU A 74 -2.88 -0.44 -1.50
CA LEU A 74 -1.81 0.08 -2.35
C LEU A 74 -0.85 0.90 -1.51
N PHE A 75 0.43 0.70 -1.71
CA PHE A 75 1.46 1.58 -1.17
C PHE A 75 2.56 1.75 -2.22
N MET A 76 2.85 2.99 -2.59
CA MET A 76 3.83 3.26 -3.63
C MET A 76 4.59 4.53 -3.29
N VAL A 77 5.92 4.44 -3.35
CA VAL A 77 6.83 5.57 -3.15
C VAL A 77 7.35 6.01 -4.52
N SER A 78 7.51 7.31 -4.73
CA SER A 78 8.06 7.80 -6.00
C SER A 78 9.45 7.21 -6.24
N ALA A 79 9.76 6.90 -7.49
CA ALA A 79 11.03 6.26 -7.85
C ALA A 79 12.25 7.05 -7.36
N GLU A 80 12.18 8.38 -7.39
CA GLU A 80 13.24 9.29 -6.94
C GLU A 80 13.58 9.15 -5.46
N ARG A 81 12.60 8.70 -4.66
CA ARG A 81 12.73 8.61 -3.20
C ARG A 81 12.90 7.21 -2.67
N GLN A 82 12.89 6.23 -3.56
CA GLN A 82 13.13 4.83 -3.17
C GLN A 82 14.58 4.64 -2.73
N GLY A 83 14.80 3.72 -1.80
CA GLY A 83 16.13 3.45 -1.26
C GLY A 83 16.65 4.47 -0.24
N GLN A 84 15.81 5.42 0.18
CA GLN A 84 16.20 6.49 1.12
C GLN A 84 15.49 6.37 2.48
N GLY A 85 14.78 5.26 2.71
CA GLY A 85 14.07 5.05 3.97
C GLY A 85 12.72 5.73 4.08
N VAL A 86 12.26 6.44 3.04
CA VAL A 86 10.97 7.15 3.03
C VAL A 86 9.81 6.17 3.23
N GLY A 87 9.80 5.08 2.46
CA GLY A 87 8.74 4.07 2.56
C GLY A 87 8.68 3.43 3.93
N SER A 88 9.82 3.02 4.48
CA SER A 88 9.88 2.41 5.81
C SER A 88 9.44 3.40 6.89
N GLY A 89 9.79 4.68 6.75
CA GLY A 89 9.36 5.73 7.68
C GLY A 89 7.84 5.91 7.68
N ILE A 90 7.22 5.91 6.51
CA ILE A 90 5.76 6.03 6.38
C ILE A 90 5.07 4.83 7.04
N ILE A 91 5.54 3.62 6.75
CA ILE A 91 4.95 2.40 7.33
C ILE A 91 5.12 2.35 8.85
N ARG A 92 6.25 2.81 9.36
CA ARG A 92 6.46 2.91 10.80
C ARG A 92 5.48 3.88 11.44
N GLY A 93 5.28 5.05 10.85
CA GLY A 93 4.30 6.03 11.32
C GLY A 93 2.87 5.51 11.27
N LEU A 94 2.50 4.83 10.19
CA LEU A 94 1.18 4.19 10.06
C LEU A 94 0.99 3.15 11.17
N THR A 95 1.99 2.30 11.39
CA THR A 95 1.95 1.24 12.40
C THR A 95 1.70 1.84 13.79
N GLU A 96 2.41 2.89 14.16
CA GLU A 96 2.22 3.55 15.45
C GLU A 96 0.83 4.15 15.59
N SER A 97 0.35 4.83 14.54
CA SER A 97 -0.98 5.42 14.54
C SER A 97 -2.07 4.37 14.69
N LEU A 98 -1.96 3.28 13.96
CA LEU A 98 -2.94 2.19 14.01
C LEU A 98 -2.92 1.48 15.38
N ARG A 99 -1.74 1.25 15.93
CA ARG A 99 -1.61 0.66 17.26
C ARG A 99 -2.30 1.52 18.31
N THR A 100 -2.10 2.83 18.24
CA THR A 100 -2.66 3.78 19.18
C THR A 100 -4.20 3.76 19.19
N VAL A 101 -4.83 3.58 18.02
CA VAL A 101 -6.30 3.54 17.93
C VAL A 101 -6.89 2.13 18.09
N GLY A 102 -6.05 1.12 18.38
CA GLY A 102 -6.53 -0.21 18.78
C GLY A 102 -6.45 -1.29 17.73
N TYR A 103 -5.89 -1.04 16.55
CA TYR A 103 -5.65 -2.11 15.58
C TYR A 103 -4.54 -3.04 16.08
N ARG A 104 -4.65 -4.31 15.75
CA ARG A 104 -3.70 -5.35 16.19
C ARG A 104 -2.90 -5.96 15.07
N GLU A 105 -3.28 -5.70 13.83
CA GLU A 105 -2.66 -6.34 12.68
C GLU A 105 -2.80 -5.48 11.44
N ILE A 106 -1.77 -5.53 10.58
CA ILE A 106 -1.82 -4.97 9.24
C ILE A 106 -1.63 -6.13 8.27
N GLN A 107 -2.48 -6.23 7.24
CA GLN A 107 -2.34 -7.21 6.16
C GLN A 107 -2.29 -6.52 4.80
N LEU A 108 -1.71 -7.22 3.85
CA LEU A 108 -1.60 -6.76 2.47
C LEU A 108 -1.34 -7.93 1.51
N GLY A 109 -1.47 -7.66 0.23
CA GLY A 109 -1.13 -8.60 -0.84
C GLY A 109 0.07 -8.12 -1.65
N VAL A 110 0.96 -9.04 -1.99
CA VAL A 110 2.14 -8.78 -2.81
C VAL A 110 2.04 -9.62 -4.07
N ASP A 111 2.32 -9.03 -5.23
CA ASP A 111 2.34 -9.75 -6.50
C ASP A 111 3.43 -10.84 -6.48
N LYS A 112 3.08 -12.04 -6.92
CA LYS A 112 4.02 -13.16 -6.98
C LYS A 112 5.18 -12.83 -7.91
N GLY A 113 6.38 -13.17 -7.46
CA GLY A 113 7.57 -12.98 -8.26
C GLY A 113 8.14 -11.56 -8.24
N ASN A 114 7.55 -10.64 -7.50
CA ASN A 114 8.08 -9.29 -7.32
C ASN A 114 9.04 -9.25 -6.13
N PRO A 115 10.38 -9.39 -6.36
CA PRO A 115 11.33 -9.50 -5.25
C PRO A 115 11.49 -8.19 -4.49
N GLN A 116 11.34 -7.04 -5.15
CA GLN A 116 11.49 -5.72 -4.53
C GLN A 116 10.39 -5.48 -3.50
N SER A 117 9.13 -5.70 -3.87
CA SER A 117 7.99 -5.54 -2.95
C SER A 117 8.07 -6.52 -1.79
N PHE A 118 8.34 -7.78 -2.08
CA PHE A 118 8.46 -8.81 -1.05
C PHE A 118 9.54 -8.45 -0.03
N ALA A 119 10.73 -8.05 -0.50
CA ALA A 119 11.84 -7.67 0.36
C ALA A 119 11.52 -6.44 1.22
N PHE A 120 10.82 -5.46 0.65
CA PHE A 120 10.41 -4.26 1.39
C PHE A 120 9.51 -4.61 2.58
N TRP A 121 8.47 -5.40 2.34
CA TRP A 121 7.54 -5.78 3.40
C TRP A 121 8.18 -6.69 4.43
N LYS A 122 9.00 -7.63 4.00
CA LYS A 122 9.77 -8.50 4.90
C LYS A 122 10.67 -7.68 5.83
N LYS A 123 11.39 -6.73 5.27
CA LYS A 123 12.26 -5.81 6.03
C LYS A 123 11.47 -5.01 7.08
N ASN A 124 10.21 -4.69 6.78
CA ASN A 124 9.36 -3.93 7.68
C ASN A 124 8.54 -4.80 8.66
N GLY A 125 8.92 -6.05 8.82
CA GLY A 125 8.36 -6.92 9.84
C GLY A 125 7.14 -7.73 9.42
N PHE A 126 6.84 -7.76 8.12
CA PHE A 126 5.72 -8.55 7.60
C PHE A 126 6.18 -9.98 7.31
N GLU A 127 5.28 -10.93 7.53
CA GLU A 127 5.52 -12.34 7.26
C GLU A 127 4.42 -12.92 6.37
N VAL A 128 4.73 -13.96 5.62
CA VAL A 128 3.76 -14.62 4.74
C VAL A 128 2.71 -15.37 5.57
N VAL A 129 1.44 -15.14 5.25
CA VAL A 129 0.31 -15.84 5.86
C VAL A 129 -0.18 -16.96 4.95
N ARG A 130 -0.30 -16.67 3.66
CA ARG A 130 -0.75 -17.62 2.65
C ARG A 130 -0.39 -17.12 1.25
N GLU A 131 -0.44 -18.03 0.28
CA GLU A 131 -0.31 -17.71 -1.13
C GLU A 131 -1.57 -18.17 -1.85
N ASP A 132 -2.24 -17.21 -2.48
CA ASP A 132 -3.38 -17.45 -3.37
C ASP A 132 -2.99 -16.94 -4.76
N ASP A 133 -3.78 -16.07 -5.37
CA ASP A 133 -3.41 -15.39 -6.62
C ASP A 133 -2.23 -14.43 -6.39
N TYR A 134 -2.05 -14.01 -5.14
CA TYR A 134 -0.94 -13.18 -4.68
C TYR A 134 -0.49 -13.67 -3.29
N ILE A 135 0.63 -13.14 -2.82
CA ILE A 135 1.17 -13.48 -1.49
C ILE A 135 0.53 -12.57 -0.46
N VAL A 136 -0.18 -13.13 0.51
CA VAL A 136 -0.72 -12.34 1.62
C VAL A 136 0.28 -12.30 2.75
N MET A 137 0.61 -11.10 3.19
CA MET A 137 1.55 -10.86 4.28
C MET A 137 0.86 -10.10 5.41
N ARG A 138 1.34 -10.29 6.64
CA ARG A 138 0.84 -9.59 7.81
C ARG A 138 1.96 -9.17 8.75
N ARG A 139 1.66 -8.16 9.54
CA ARG A 139 2.45 -7.76 10.70
C ARG A 139 1.52 -7.58 11.89
N LYS A 140 1.83 -8.22 13.00
CA LYS A 140 1.14 -7.99 14.28
C LYS A 140 1.68 -6.72 14.91
N ILE A 141 0.80 -5.90 15.41
CA ILE A 141 1.14 -4.60 16.02
C ILE A 141 0.44 -4.42 17.41
#